data_d0c112617c90a1522fec505cce90c44a
#
_entry.id   d0c112617c90a1522fec505cce90c44a
#
_cell.length_a   1.000
_cell.length_b   1.000
_cell.length_c   1.000
_cell.angle_alpha   90.00
_cell.angle_beta   90.00
_cell.angle_gamma   90.00
#
_symmetry.space_group_name_H-M   'P 1'
#
loop_
_entity.id
_entity.type
_entity.pdbx_description
1 polymer ?
#
loop_
_entity_poly.entity_id
_entity_poly.type
_entity_poly.pdbx_seq_one_letter_code
_entity_poly.pdbx_strand_id
1 'polypeptide(L)'
;MDDYRIQTTKDGSLSLYSLSYEEGFHDKDGALRESIRKYLLPAQLEQFSTTEKIVVLDVCIGLGYNTGCILEKLFQSNIKIEWHGLEIDQRPLNLALNQKIFQKIWSPKLLHFFNCINKSGEWTDGLNEGKIH
;
A
#
# COMPACT_ATOMS: atom_id res chain seq x y z
N MET A 1 0.12 22.77 -4.97
CA MET A 1 -0.32 22.55 -6.37
C MET A 1 -0.62 21.08 -6.58
N ASP A 2 -1.77 20.79 -7.09
CA ASP A 2 -2.14 19.41 -7.35
C ASP A 2 -1.68 19.00 -8.75
N ASP A 3 -0.69 18.13 -8.80
CA ASP A 3 -0.09 17.66 -10.04
C ASP A 3 -0.63 16.29 -10.46
N TYR A 4 -1.70 15.82 -9.81
CA TYR A 4 -2.21 14.48 -10.04
C TYR A 4 -3.63 14.49 -10.57
N ARG A 5 -3.89 13.57 -11.52
CA ARG A 5 -5.23 13.30 -12.05
C ARG A 5 -5.64 11.88 -11.68
N ILE A 6 -6.84 11.72 -11.13
CA ILE A 6 -7.40 10.41 -10.79
C ILE A 6 -7.76 9.67 -12.08
N GLN A 7 -7.38 8.40 -12.15
CA GLN A 7 -7.68 7.47 -13.23
C GLN A 7 -8.28 6.19 -12.67
N THR A 8 -9.06 5.49 -13.49
CA THR A 8 -9.52 4.13 -13.21
C THR A 8 -8.87 3.19 -14.21
N THR A 9 -8.27 2.11 -13.72
CA THR A 9 -7.64 1.09 -14.56
C THR A 9 -8.65 0.02 -14.98
N LYS A 10 -8.26 -0.89 -15.90
CA LYS A 10 -9.17 -1.88 -16.46
C LYS A 10 -9.75 -2.87 -15.44
N ASP A 11 -9.04 -3.15 -14.37
CA ASP A 11 -9.56 -4.00 -13.29
C ASP A 11 -10.51 -3.26 -12.32
N GLY A 12 -10.80 -2.00 -12.60
CA GLY A 12 -11.68 -1.16 -11.78
C GLY A 12 -10.99 -0.46 -10.63
N SER A 13 -9.70 -0.71 -10.39
CA SER A 13 -8.97 -0.06 -9.31
C SER A 13 -8.52 1.35 -9.70
N LEU A 14 -8.36 2.19 -8.67
CA LEU A 14 -7.92 3.57 -8.80
C LEU A 14 -6.45 3.66 -9.13
N SER A 15 -6.05 4.62 -9.93
CA SER A 15 -4.67 5.02 -10.11
C SER A 15 -4.58 6.53 -10.22
N LEU A 16 -3.37 7.05 -10.33
CA LEU A 16 -3.09 8.46 -10.58
C LEU A 16 -2.23 8.63 -11.82
N TYR A 17 -2.43 9.75 -12.48
CA TYR A 17 -1.57 10.24 -13.54
C TYR A 17 -0.85 11.50 -13.04
N SER A 18 0.47 11.53 -13.16
CA SER A 18 1.28 12.70 -12.80
C SER A 18 1.33 13.65 -13.99
N LEU A 19 0.86 14.87 -13.80
CA LEU A 19 0.95 15.91 -14.81
C LEU A 19 2.40 16.40 -14.98
N SER A 20 3.15 16.43 -13.88
CA SER A 20 4.54 16.88 -13.89
C SER A 20 5.47 15.94 -14.64
N TYR A 21 5.25 14.64 -14.51
CA TYR A 21 6.07 13.60 -15.15
C TYR A 21 5.44 13.04 -16.41
N GLU A 22 4.19 13.43 -16.72
CA GLU A 22 3.41 12.94 -17.85
C GLU A 22 3.33 11.41 -17.91
N GLU A 23 3.13 10.79 -16.72
CA GLU A 23 3.15 9.33 -16.58
C GLU A 23 2.13 8.84 -15.55
N GLY A 24 1.57 7.66 -15.80
CA GLY A 24 0.69 6.96 -14.87
C GLY A 24 1.49 6.24 -13.77
N PHE A 25 0.89 6.14 -12.59
CA PHE A 25 1.49 5.42 -11.46
C PHE A 25 1.49 3.91 -11.65
N HIS A 26 0.53 3.38 -12.41
CA HIS A 26 0.33 1.94 -12.57
C HIS A 26 0.00 1.60 -14.02
N ASP A 27 0.11 0.30 -14.31
CA ASP A 27 -0.31 -0.27 -15.58
C ASP A 27 -1.81 -0.01 -15.81
N LYS A 28 -2.17 0.34 -17.04
CA LYS A 28 -3.56 0.56 -17.45
C LYS A 28 -4.44 -0.67 -17.28
N ASP A 29 -3.86 -1.87 -17.27
CA ASP A 29 -4.61 -3.12 -17.11
C ASP A 29 -5.15 -3.33 -15.70
N GLY A 30 -4.50 -2.74 -14.68
CA GLY A 30 -5.00 -2.78 -13.31
C GLY A 30 -3.96 -2.44 -12.29
N ALA A 31 -4.21 -1.42 -11.47
CA ALA A 31 -3.30 -1.04 -10.38
C ALA A 31 -3.19 -2.13 -9.32
N LEU A 32 -4.33 -2.67 -8.87
CA LEU A 32 -4.38 -3.77 -7.90
C LEU A 32 -3.79 -5.05 -8.49
N ARG A 33 -4.17 -5.38 -9.71
CA ARG A 33 -3.68 -6.56 -10.43
C ARG A 33 -2.17 -6.53 -10.61
N GLU A 34 -1.61 -5.38 -10.95
CA GLU A 34 -0.16 -5.18 -11.07
C GLU A 34 0.56 -5.51 -9.76
N SER A 35 0.06 -4.99 -8.64
CA SER A 35 0.64 -5.25 -7.31
C SER A 35 0.61 -6.74 -6.95
N ILE A 36 -0.50 -7.40 -7.22
CA ILE A 36 -0.63 -8.84 -6.95
C ILE A 36 0.37 -9.64 -7.79
N ARG A 37 0.44 -9.37 -9.09
CA ARG A 37 1.25 -10.17 -10.02
C ARG A 37 2.74 -9.89 -9.94
N LYS A 38 3.13 -8.62 -9.74
CA LYS A 38 4.55 -8.22 -9.75
C LYS A 38 5.20 -8.24 -8.38
N TYR A 39 4.42 -8.13 -7.31
CA TYR A 39 4.97 -8.00 -5.95
C TYR A 39 4.46 -9.08 -5.00
N LEU A 40 3.15 -9.23 -4.82
CA LEU A 40 2.61 -10.17 -3.84
C LEU A 40 2.96 -11.62 -4.16
N LEU A 41 2.65 -12.10 -5.36
CA LEU A 41 2.90 -13.49 -5.76
C LEU A 41 4.39 -13.81 -5.81
N PRO A 42 5.25 -12.96 -6.43
CA PRO A 42 6.69 -13.23 -6.45
C PRO A 42 7.36 -13.20 -5.07
N ALA A 43 6.79 -12.50 -4.10
CA ALA A 43 7.34 -12.43 -2.76
C ALA A 43 7.29 -13.77 -2.02
N GLN A 44 6.38 -14.68 -2.41
CA GLN A 44 6.25 -16.00 -1.80
C GLN A 44 6.21 -15.93 -0.26
N LEU A 45 5.26 -15.17 0.26
CA LEU A 45 5.19 -14.88 1.71
C LEU A 45 5.01 -16.14 2.57
N GLU A 46 4.52 -17.22 1.99
CA GLU A 46 4.41 -18.52 2.65
C GLU A 46 5.75 -19.04 3.18
N GLN A 47 6.87 -18.64 2.57
CA GLN A 47 8.21 -19.03 3.03
C GLN A 47 8.51 -18.54 4.46
N PHE A 48 7.77 -17.54 4.92
CA PHE A 48 7.94 -16.95 6.26
C PHE A 48 6.94 -17.49 7.28
N SER A 49 6.17 -18.52 6.97
CA SER A 49 5.07 -19.01 7.81
C SER A 49 5.52 -19.47 9.21
N THR A 50 6.78 -19.90 9.37
CA THR A 50 7.37 -20.31 10.66
C THR A 50 8.23 -19.22 11.31
N THR A 51 8.32 -18.06 10.71
CA THR A 51 9.11 -16.94 11.21
C THR A 51 8.34 -16.19 12.29
N GLU A 52 9.01 -15.84 13.40
CA GLU A 52 8.38 -15.10 14.50
C GLU A 52 8.16 -13.62 14.14
N LYS A 53 9.10 -13.04 13.40
CA LYS A 53 9.07 -11.62 13.03
C LYS A 53 9.52 -11.43 11.58
N ILE A 54 8.84 -10.53 10.89
CA ILE A 54 9.25 -10.07 9.55
C ILE A 54 9.44 -8.54 9.58
N VAL A 55 10.52 -8.08 8.95
CA VAL A 55 10.77 -6.66 8.74
C VAL A 55 10.53 -6.37 7.26
N VAL A 56 9.63 -5.43 7.00
CA VAL A 56 9.28 -5.01 5.63
C VAL A 56 9.84 -3.62 5.38
N LEU A 57 10.62 -3.48 4.32
CA LEU A 57 11.03 -2.18 3.79
C LEU A 57 10.27 -1.91 2.50
N ASP A 58 9.48 -0.85 2.51
CA ASP A 58 8.61 -0.47 1.41
C ASP A 58 9.10 0.86 0.84
N VAL A 59 9.58 0.84 -0.38
CA VAL A 59 10.17 2.02 -1.03
C VAL A 59 9.21 2.55 -2.09
N CYS A 60 8.96 3.86 -2.06
CA CYS A 60 8.03 4.53 -2.97
C CYS A 60 6.61 3.97 -2.82
N ILE A 61 5.97 4.30 -1.72
CA ILE A 61 4.64 3.77 -1.35
C ILE A 61 3.57 4.13 -2.39
N GLY A 62 3.62 5.35 -2.92
CA GLY A 62 2.64 5.84 -3.89
C GLY A 62 1.23 5.82 -3.35
N LEU A 63 0.30 5.15 -4.05
CA LEU A 63 -1.08 4.98 -3.59
C LEU A 63 -1.21 3.93 -2.48
N GLY A 64 -0.22 3.04 -2.32
CA GLY A 64 -0.23 2.03 -1.27
C GLY A 64 -0.66 0.62 -1.69
N TYR A 65 -0.82 0.33 -2.98
CA TYR A 65 -1.26 -1.00 -3.42
C TYR A 65 -0.29 -2.11 -3.02
N ASN A 66 1.01 -1.91 -3.22
CA ASN A 66 2.02 -2.91 -2.84
C ASN A 66 2.01 -3.14 -1.33
N THR A 67 2.01 -2.05 -0.57
CA THR A 67 1.89 -2.08 0.89
C THR A 67 0.66 -2.86 1.31
N GLY A 68 -0.50 -2.51 0.74
CA GLY A 68 -1.77 -3.12 1.09
C GLY A 68 -1.81 -4.61 0.80
N CYS A 69 -1.42 -5.03 -0.39
CA CYS A 69 -1.41 -6.45 -0.77
C CYS A 69 -0.52 -7.29 0.14
N ILE A 70 0.68 -6.80 0.45
CA ILE A 70 1.63 -7.50 1.31
C ILE A 70 1.11 -7.57 2.75
N LEU A 71 0.68 -6.45 3.32
CA LEU A 71 0.21 -6.43 4.71
C LEU A 71 -1.09 -7.20 4.91
N GLU A 72 -2.05 -7.13 3.97
CA GLU A 72 -3.27 -7.95 4.05
C GLU A 72 -2.94 -9.44 4.14
N LYS A 73 -1.97 -9.89 3.35
CA LYS A 73 -1.52 -11.28 3.38
C LYS A 73 -0.86 -11.61 4.71
N LEU A 74 0.05 -10.77 5.19
CA LEU A 74 0.76 -10.97 6.45
C LEU A 74 -0.17 -10.91 7.67
N PHE A 75 -1.21 -10.10 7.64
CA PHE A 75 -2.21 -10.02 8.72
C PHE A 75 -3.00 -11.33 8.90
N GLN A 76 -3.02 -12.20 7.90
CA GLN A 76 -3.66 -13.52 8.00
C GLN A 76 -2.81 -14.53 8.78
N SER A 77 -1.59 -14.19 9.10
CA SER A 77 -0.66 -15.03 9.85
C SER A 77 -0.43 -14.48 11.26
N ASN A 78 0.28 -15.25 12.11
CA ASN A 78 0.66 -14.83 13.46
C ASN A 78 2.06 -14.19 13.49
N ILE A 79 2.61 -13.83 12.35
CA ILE A 79 3.93 -13.21 12.26
C ILE A 79 3.86 -11.78 12.79
N LYS A 80 4.81 -11.43 13.67
CA LYS A 80 5.01 -10.05 14.09
C LYS A 80 5.58 -9.23 12.94
N ILE A 81 4.98 -8.09 12.66
CA ILE A 81 5.35 -7.25 11.53
C ILE A 81 5.99 -5.95 12.04
N GLU A 82 7.15 -5.64 11.49
CA GLU A 82 7.77 -4.33 11.60
C GLU A 82 7.87 -3.75 10.18
N TRP A 83 7.11 -2.70 9.91
CA TRP A 83 7.04 -2.08 8.59
C TRP A 83 7.75 -0.73 8.58
N HIS A 84 8.57 -0.51 7.56
CA HIS A 84 9.24 0.77 7.30
C HIS A 84 8.93 1.23 5.89
N GLY A 85 8.36 2.41 5.76
CA GLY A 85 8.09 3.02 4.47
C GLY A 85 9.05 4.16 4.18
N LEU A 86 9.52 4.25 2.95
CA LEU A 86 10.29 5.38 2.43
C LEU A 86 9.47 6.08 1.37
N GLU A 87 9.02 7.31 1.67
CA GLU A 87 8.21 8.08 0.74
C GLU A 87 8.48 9.58 0.91
N ILE A 88 8.74 10.26 -0.19
CA ILE A 88 8.98 11.70 -0.18
C ILE A 88 7.70 12.51 -0.39
N ASP A 89 6.65 11.88 -0.90
CA ASP A 89 5.38 12.55 -1.21
C ASP A 89 4.20 11.68 -0.80
N GLN A 90 3.52 12.07 0.26
CA GLN A 90 2.36 11.35 0.78
C GLN A 90 1.03 11.77 0.13
N ARG A 91 1.03 12.74 -0.78
CA ARG A 91 -0.21 13.19 -1.44
C ARG A 91 -0.92 12.06 -2.21
N PRO A 92 -0.22 11.18 -2.95
CA PRO A 92 -0.87 10.06 -3.62
C PRO A 92 -1.67 9.16 -2.68
N LEU A 93 -1.08 8.79 -1.54
CA LEU A 93 -1.77 7.98 -0.53
C LEU A 93 -2.98 8.73 0.04
N ASN A 94 -2.83 9.99 0.37
CA ASN A 94 -3.92 10.80 0.88
C ASN A 94 -5.08 10.89 -0.11
N LEU A 95 -4.79 11.10 -1.39
CA LEU A 95 -5.81 11.12 -2.45
C LEU A 95 -6.53 9.78 -2.56
N ALA A 96 -5.80 8.67 -2.55
CA ALA A 96 -6.37 7.33 -2.62
C ALA A 96 -7.31 7.05 -1.43
N LEU A 97 -6.89 7.40 -0.21
CA LEU A 97 -7.67 7.16 1.01
C LEU A 97 -9.00 7.94 1.04
N ASN A 98 -9.12 9.00 0.27
CA ASN A 98 -10.36 9.77 0.14
C ASN A 98 -11.31 9.22 -0.92
N GLN A 99 -10.96 8.14 -1.60
CA GLN A 99 -11.77 7.52 -2.65
C GLN A 99 -12.41 6.23 -2.16
N LYS A 100 -13.74 6.14 -2.25
CA LYS A 100 -14.48 4.95 -1.79
C LYS A 100 -14.06 3.68 -2.52
N ILE A 101 -13.74 3.78 -3.80
CA ILE A 101 -13.29 2.65 -4.61
C ILE A 101 -11.99 2.04 -4.08
N PHE A 102 -11.09 2.87 -3.55
CA PHE A 102 -9.87 2.42 -2.91
C PHE A 102 -10.15 1.84 -1.52
N GLN A 103 -10.98 2.52 -0.72
CA GLN A 103 -11.31 2.08 0.62
C GLN A 103 -11.96 0.68 0.65
N LYS A 104 -12.77 0.36 -0.35
CA LYS A 104 -13.50 -0.93 -0.44
C LYS A 104 -12.59 -2.14 -0.64
N ILE A 105 -11.38 -1.95 -1.11
CA ILE A 105 -10.42 -3.04 -1.38
C ILE A 105 -9.92 -3.66 -0.08
N TRP A 106 -9.78 -2.86 0.96
CA TRP A 106 -8.98 -3.20 2.14
C TRP A 106 -9.82 -3.55 3.35
N SER A 107 -9.26 -4.43 4.20
CA SER A 107 -9.84 -4.74 5.51
C SER A 107 -9.86 -3.50 6.42
N PRO A 108 -10.73 -3.46 7.44
CA PRO A 108 -10.73 -2.39 8.43
C PRO A 108 -9.38 -2.20 9.12
N LYS A 109 -8.66 -3.29 9.41
CA LYS A 109 -7.33 -3.25 10.02
C LYS A 109 -6.33 -2.54 9.13
N LEU A 110 -6.32 -2.85 7.83
CA LEU A 110 -5.41 -2.22 6.88
C LEU A 110 -5.77 -0.75 6.63
N LEU A 111 -7.05 -0.42 6.53
CA LEU A 111 -7.48 0.97 6.43
C LEU A 111 -7.04 1.79 7.64
N HIS A 112 -7.12 1.21 8.84
CA HIS A 112 -6.62 1.85 10.04
C HIS A 112 -5.11 2.10 9.96
N PHE A 113 -4.36 1.11 9.50
CA PHE A 113 -2.92 1.26 9.23
C PHE A 113 -2.65 2.44 8.31
N PHE A 114 -3.28 2.47 7.14
CA PHE A 114 -3.09 3.53 6.17
C PHE A 114 -3.43 4.91 6.72
N ASN A 115 -4.53 5.01 7.46
CA ASN A 115 -4.95 6.28 8.04
C ASN A 115 -3.95 6.78 9.11
N CYS A 116 -3.41 5.88 9.93
CA CYS A 116 -2.37 6.23 10.89
C CYS A 116 -1.10 6.70 10.20
N ILE A 117 -0.63 5.97 9.21
CA ILE A 117 0.58 6.35 8.44
C ILE A 117 0.37 7.70 7.75
N ASN A 118 -0.78 7.90 7.11
CA ASN A 118 -1.08 9.15 6.42
C ASN A 118 -1.16 10.35 7.37
N LYS A 119 -1.71 10.15 8.56
CA LYS A 119 -1.96 11.23 9.52
C LYS A 119 -0.74 11.56 10.39
N SER A 120 -0.07 10.55 10.93
CA SER A 120 1.00 10.73 11.92
C SER A 120 2.34 10.12 11.51
N GLY A 121 2.38 9.33 10.44
CA GLY A 121 3.59 8.63 10.01
C GLY A 121 3.92 7.39 10.81
N GLU A 122 3.08 7.00 11.77
CA GLU A 122 3.32 5.87 12.67
C GLU A 122 2.05 5.07 12.90
N TRP A 123 2.22 3.76 13.08
CA TRP A 123 1.15 2.84 13.41
C TRP A 123 1.63 1.75 14.35
N THR A 124 0.80 1.36 15.31
CA THR A 124 0.99 0.18 16.14
C THR A 124 -0.37 -0.41 16.51
N ASP A 125 -0.41 -1.75 16.65
CA ASP A 125 -1.56 -2.45 17.23
C ASP A 125 -1.19 -3.17 18.54
N GLY A 126 -0.03 -2.79 19.13
CA GLY A 126 0.50 -3.42 20.34
C GLY A 126 1.41 -4.61 20.05
N LEU A 127 1.23 -5.30 18.92
CA LEU A 127 2.06 -6.43 18.49
C LEU A 127 2.92 -6.06 17.27
N ASN A 128 2.32 -5.37 16.32
CA ASN A 128 2.95 -4.92 15.08
C ASN A 128 3.23 -3.43 15.14
N GLU A 129 4.18 -2.98 14.36
CA GLU A 129 4.52 -1.55 14.27
C GLU A 129 4.89 -1.15 12.86
N GLY A 130 4.67 0.10 12.53
CA GLY A 130 5.03 0.70 11.25
C GLY A 130 5.40 2.15 11.38
N LYS A 131 6.33 2.59 10.54
CA LYS A 131 6.80 3.97 10.50
C LYS A 131 7.19 4.36 9.09
N ILE A 132 6.80 5.58 8.70
CA ILE A 132 7.27 6.20 7.47
C ILE A 132 8.48 7.08 7.77
N HIS A 133 9.44 7.10 6.85
CA HIS A 133 10.67 7.86 6.99
C HIS A 133 10.80 8.92 5.92
#